data_dba48e7d562f0edb321b9f1a2d134a1d
#
_entry.id   dba48e7d562f0edb321b9f1a2d134a1d
#
_cell.length_a   1.000
_cell.length_b   1.000
_cell.length_c   1.000
_cell.angle_alpha   90.00
_cell.angle_beta   90.00
_cell.angle_gamma   90.00
#
_symmetry.space_group_name_H-M   'P 1'
#
loop_
_entity.id
_entity.type
_entity.pdbx_description
1 polymer ?
#
loop_
_entity_poly.entity_id
_entity_poly.type
_entity_poly.pdbx_seq_one_letter_code
_entity_poly.pdbx_strand_id
1 'polypeptide(L)'
;MSFTKRIIQIFLRECRRLKENHIYLFSMVIFPIFVTFFFTSLMNEGQPQDMPVGVVDLDNSVTTRKLTRMLDSFQSTKVVAHYPNFESARLAMQHNEIYGFLYFPQGTTADLLASRQPKVSYYYSYASLTAGSLVFKDLKTVTTLGTAGVGKSVMAA
;
A
#
# COMPACT_ATOMS: atom_id res chain seq x y z
N MET A 1 16.48 -50.48 26.55
CA MET A 1 16.38 -50.01 25.17
C MET A 1 16.25 -48.50 25.24
N SER A 2 17.21 -47.74 24.66
CA SER A 2 17.21 -46.27 24.76
C SER A 2 15.99 -45.67 24.09
N PHE A 3 15.37 -44.68 24.70
CA PHE A 3 14.23 -43.94 24.22
C PHE A 3 14.40 -43.49 22.76
N THR A 4 15.61 -43.09 22.41
CA THR A 4 16.02 -42.68 21.06
C THR A 4 15.84 -43.79 20.01
N LYS A 5 16.16 -45.05 20.35
CA LYS A 5 15.98 -46.17 19.41
C LYS A 5 14.51 -46.46 19.11
N ARG A 6 13.62 -46.27 20.06
CA ARG A 6 12.17 -46.41 19.85
C ARG A 6 11.61 -45.35 18.93
N ILE A 7 12.04 -44.11 19.11
CA ILE A 7 11.64 -42.99 18.24
C ILE A 7 12.08 -43.24 16.79
N ILE A 8 13.33 -43.64 16.59
CA ILE A 8 13.86 -43.94 15.26
C ILE A 8 13.10 -45.10 14.59
N GLN A 9 12.77 -46.15 15.34
CA GLN A 9 12.00 -47.26 14.80
C GLN A 9 10.59 -46.87 14.40
N ILE A 10 9.93 -46.05 15.21
CA ILE A 10 8.59 -45.51 14.88
C ILE A 10 8.67 -44.63 13.64
N PHE A 11 9.62 -43.73 13.56
CA PHE A 11 9.85 -42.85 12.42
C PHE A 11 10.07 -43.66 11.12
N LEU A 12 10.94 -44.63 11.14
CA LEU A 12 11.23 -45.48 9.96
C LEU A 12 10.00 -46.27 9.53
N ARG A 13 9.19 -46.74 10.48
CA ARG A 13 7.94 -47.46 10.19
C ARG A 13 6.92 -46.56 9.53
N GLU A 14 6.77 -45.33 10.03
CA GLU A 14 5.83 -44.38 9.46
C GLU A 14 6.31 -43.87 8.09
N CYS A 15 7.61 -43.68 7.89
CA CYS A 15 8.18 -43.36 6.58
C CYS A 15 7.92 -44.47 5.55
N ARG A 16 7.98 -45.75 5.96
CA ARG A 16 7.68 -46.87 5.08
C ARG A 16 6.19 -46.93 4.72
N ARG A 17 5.30 -46.67 5.68
CA ARG A 17 3.85 -46.54 5.43
C ARG A 17 3.49 -45.43 4.48
N LEU A 18 4.16 -44.26 4.61
CA LEU A 18 4.00 -43.15 3.70
C LEU A 18 4.39 -43.54 2.27
N LYS A 19 5.50 -44.27 2.10
CA LYS A 19 5.98 -44.70 0.80
C LYS A 19 5.09 -45.75 0.13
N GLU A 20 4.44 -46.62 0.91
CA GLU A 20 3.51 -47.66 0.42
C GLU A 20 2.14 -47.11 0.04
N ASN A 21 1.75 -45.97 0.63
CA ASN A 21 0.43 -45.37 0.43
C ASN A 21 0.54 -44.03 -0.33
N HIS A 22 0.37 -44.05 -1.63
CA HIS A 22 0.46 -42.90 -2.52
C HIS A 22 -0.45 -41.74 -2.13
N ILE A 23 -1.60 -42.03 -1.52
CA ILE A 23 -2.56 -41.02 -1.04
C ILE A 23 -1.97 -40.23 0.12
N TYR A 24 -1.31 -40.88 1.08
CA TYR A 24 -0.68 -40.22 2.22
C TYR A 24 0.54 -39.39 1.77
N LEU A 25 1.34 -39.91 0.82
CA LEU A 25 2.48 -39.20 0.26
C LEU A 25 2.03 -37.92 -0.46
N PHE A 26 0.97 -38.04 -1.26
CA PHE A 26 0.39 -36.88 -1.96
C PHE A 26 -0.13 -35.84 -0.96
N SER A 27 -0.95 -36.27 0.01
CA SER A 27 -1.58 -35.33 0.95
C SER A 27 -0.59 -34.67 1.90
N MET A 28 0.45 -35.38 2.34
CA MET A 28 1.37 -34.88 3.37
C MET A 28 2.55 -34.11 2.81
N VAL A 29 2.99 -34.40 1.58
CA VAL A 29 4.18 -33.81 0.97
C VAL A 29 3.83 -32.94 -0.23
N ILE A 30 3.15 -33.52 -1.22
CA ILE A 30 2.89 -32.83 -2.49
C ILE A 30 1.86 -31.72 -2.32
N PHE A 31 0.80 -31.97 -1.59
CA PHE A 31 -0.26 -30.98 -1.38
C PHE A 31 0.22 -29.71 -0.64
N PRO A 32 0.96 -29.77 0.49
CA PRO A 32 1.51 -28.55 1.11
C PRO A 32 2.49 -27.79 0.22
N ILE A 33 3.34 -28.48 -0.53
CA ILE A 33 4.26 -27.86 -1.50
C ILE A 33 3.46 -27.15 -2.60
N PHE A 34 2.47 -27.82 -3.15
CA PHE A 34 1.58 -27.24 -4.17
C PHE A 34 0.85 -26.00 -3.64
N VAL A 35 0.27 -26.09 -2.45
CA VAL A 35 -0.44 -24.96 -1.81
C VAL A 35 0.51 -23.79 -1.58
N THR A 36 1.71 -24.05 -1.06
CA THR A 36 2.72 -23.00 -0.85
C THR A 36 3.12 -22.34 -2.17
N PHE A 37 3.40 -23.14 -3.21
CA PHE A 37 3.75 -22.63 -4.52
C PHE A 37 2.60 -21.83 -5.14
N PHE A 38 1.37 -22.32 -5.03
CA PHE A 38 0.16 -21.67 -5.53
C PHE A 38 -0.05 -20.29 -4.86
N PHE A 39 0.01 -20.23 -3.53
CA PHE A 39 -0.13 -18.96 -2.82
C PHE A 39 1.04 -18.00 -3.08
N THR A 40 2.26 -18.52 -3.18
CA THR A 40 3.43 -17.70 -3.53
C THR A 40 3.29 -17.13 -4.95
N SER A 41 2.78 -17.94 -5.90
CA SER A 41 2.53 -17.48 -7.26
C SER A 41 1.43 -16.42 -7.33
N LEU A 42 0.33 -16.60 -6.60
CA LEU A 42 -0.73 -15.58 -6.48
C LEU A 42 -0.23 -14.27 -5.87
N MET A 43 0.64 -14.39 -4.87
CA MET A 43 1.22 -13.20 -4.21
C MET A 43 2.32 -12.53 -5.04
N ASN A 44 2.90 -13.22 -6.02
CA ASN A 44 3.94 -12.70 -6.90
C ASN A 44 3.40 -11.66 -7.90
N GLU A 45 2.10 -11.70 -8.21
CA GLU A 45 1.44 -10.65 -9.00
C GLU A 45 1.25 -9.34 -8.20
N GLY A 46 1.63 -9.37 -6.94
CA GLY A 46 1.82 -8.20 -6.11
C GLY A 46 0.54 -7.52 -5.63
N GLN A 47 0.74 -6.54 -4.79
CA GLN A 47 -0.30 -5.57 -4.47
C GLN A 47 -0.57 -4.71 -5.71
N PRO A 48 -1.82 -4.26 -5.93
CA PRO A 48 -2.11 -3.33 -7.00
C PRO A 48 -1.13 -2.15 -6.96
N GLN A 49 -0.47 -1.91 -8.08
CA GLN A 49 0.53 -0.85 -8.25
C GLN A 49 -0.03 0.21 -9.19
N ASP A 50 0.59 1.39 -9.20
CA ASP A 50 0.23 2.48 -10.11
C ASP A 50 -1.25 2.90 -10.04
N MET A 51 -1.86 2.87 -8.86
CA MET A 51 -3.24 3.28 -8.73
C MET A 51 -3.42 4.76 -9.07
N PRO A 52 -4.33 5.09 -10.00
CA PRO A 52 -4.51 6.46 -10.43
C PRO A 52 -5.05 7.32 -9.30
N VAL A 53 -4.31 8.39 -8.99
CA VAL A 53 -4.71 9.43 -8.03
C VAL A 53 -4.63 10.80 -8.68
N GLY A 54 -5.46 11.72 -8.22
CA GLY A 54 -5.49 13.10 -8.66
C GLY A 54 -4.84 14.06 -7.65
N VAL A 55 -4.55 15.25 -8.11
CA VAL A 55 -4.11 16.35 -7.24
C VAL A 55 -4.89 17.60 -7.62
N VAL A 56 -5.43 18.28 -6.61
CA VAL A 56 -6.00 19.62 -6.70
C VAL A 56 -5.08 20.56 -5.93
N ASP A 57 -4.28 21.35 -6.62
CA ASP A 57 -3.32 22.28 -6.03
C ASP A 57 -3.72 23.72 -6.32
N LEU A 58 -4.33 24.39 -5.32
CA LEU A 58 -4.71 25.79 -5.38
C LEU A 58 -3.61 26.73 -4.85
N ASP A 59 -2.61 26.17 -4.15
CA ASP A 59 -1.47 26.95 -3.61
C ASP A 59 -0.34 27.11 -4.63
N ASN A 60 -0.20 26.15 -5.54
CA ASN A 60 0.74 26.12 -6.66
C ASN A 60 2.20 26.48 -6.27
N SER A 61 2.62 26.04 -5.10
CA SER A 61 3.91 26.35 -4.49
C SER A 61 4.97 25.28 -4.78
N VAL A 62 6.21 25.57 -4.44
CA VAL A 62 7.32 24.61 -4.50
C VAL A 62 7.08 23.46 -3.51
N THR A 63 6.45 23.76 -2.38
CA THR A 63 6.16 22.78 -1.32
C THR A 63 5.10 21.80 -1.77
N THR A 64 3.98 22.27 -2.33
CA THR A 64 2.91 21.41 -2.84
C THR A 64 3.39 20.52 -3.98
N ARG A 65 4.24 21.03 -4.87
CA ARG A 65 4.89 20.24 -5.93
C ARG A 65 5.82 19.17 -5.38
N LYS A 66 6.55 19.42 -4.28
CA LYS A 66 7.37 18.39 -3.62
C LYS A 66 6.49 17.29 -3.03
N LEU A 67 5.38 17.63 -2.38
CA LEU A 67 4.44 16.67 -1.83
C LEU A 67 3.78 15.82 -2.91
N THR A 68 3.42 16.43 -4.04
CA THR A 68 2.89 15.71 -5.21
C THR A 68 3.90 14.73 -5.78
N ARG A 69 5.17 15.12 -5.93
CA ARG A 69 6.24 14.21 -6.37
C ARG A 69 6.50 13.09 -5.37
N MET A 70 6.38 13.36 -4.08
CA MET A 70 6.49 12.36 -3.04
C MET A 70 5.36 11.34 -3.15
N LEU A 71 4.13 11.77 -3.42
CA LEU A 71 3.00 10.88 -3.68
C LEU A 71 3.25 10.01 -4.93
N ASP A 72 3.74 10.58 -6.00
CA ASP A 72 4.05 9.89 -7.25
C ASP A 72 5.24 8.91 -7.13
N SER A 73 6.06 9.04 -6.09
CA SER A 73 7.19 8.13 -5.81
C SER A 73 6.79 6.85 -5.08
N PHE A 74 5.56 6.74 -4.59
CA PHE A 74 5.08 5.51 -3.98
C PHE A 74 4.74 4.47 -5.04
N GLN A 75 5.05 3.21 -4.75
CA GLN A 75 4.79 2.10 -5.66
C GLN A 75 3.30 1.81 -5.85
N SER A 76 2.48 2.13 -4.86
CA SER A 76 1.04 1.84 -4.89
C SER A 76 0.23 2.90 -5.63
N THR A 77 0.71 4.14 -5.74
CA THR A 77 -0.04 5.28 -6.29
C THR A 77 0.72 5.97 -7.40
N LYS A 78 -0.02 6.46 -8.40
CA LYS A 78 0.50 7.24 -9.51
C LYS A 78 -0.36 8.46 -9.75
N VAL A 79 0.26 9.63 -9.77
CA VAL A 79 -0.44 10.89 -10.09
C VAL A 79 -0.71 10.95 -11.59
N VAL A 80 -1.97 10.77 -11.98
CA VAL A 80 -2.38 10.73 -13.40
C VAL A 80 -2.92 12.08 -13.88
N ALA A 81 -3.45 12.91 -12.98
CA ALA A 81 -4.06 14.16 -13.37
C ALA A 81 -3.97 15.24 -12.28
N HIS A 82 -3.86 16.49 -12.74
CA HIS A 82 -4.03 17.70 -11.93
C HIS A 82 -5.37 18.33 -12.27
N TYR A 83 -6.20 18.54 -11.25
CA TYR A 83 -7.54 19.09 -11.42
C TYR A 83 -7.55 20.55 -10.96
N PRO A 84 -8.26 21.44 -11.70
CA PRO A 84 -8.29 22.88 -11.39
C PRO A 84 -9.13 23.18 -10.15
N ASN A 85 -10.07 22.34 -9.80
CA ASN A 85 -10.95 22.52 -8.64
C ASN A 85 -11.38 21.20 -8.04
N PHE A 86 -11.97 21.29 -6.85
CA PHE A 86 -12.47 20.14 -6.09
C PHE A 86 -13.55 19.35 -6.85
N GLU A 87 -14.47 20.03 -7.51
CA GLU A 87 -15.61 19.38 -8.17
C GLU A 87 -15.16 18.50 -9.34
N SER A 88 -14.19 18.95 -10.15
CA SER A 88 -13.66 18.15 -11.25
C SER A 88 -12.96 16.88 -10.76
N ALA A 89 -12.18 16.96 -9.67
CA ALA A 89 -11.56 15.79 -9.07
C ALA A 89 -12.60 14.83 -8.47
N ARG A 90 -13.65 15.37 -7.84
CA ARG A 90 -14.75 14.56 -7.31
C ARG A 90 -15.51 13.83 -8.41
N LEU A 91 -15.80 14.48 -9.52
CA LEU A 91 -16.45 13.87 -10.68
C LEU A 91 -15.59 12.74 -11.25
N ALA A 92 -14.28 12.97 -11.45
CA ALA A 92 -13.36 11.93 -11.91
C ALA A 92 -13.33 10.72 -10.96
N MET A 93 -13.40 10.95 -9.65
CA MET A 93 -13.49 9.87 -8.67
C MET A 93 -14.83 9.12 -8.75
N GLN A 94 -15.95 9.81 -9.00
CA GLN A 94 -17.26 9.18 -9.20
C GLN A 94 -17.30 8.34 -10.48
N HIS A 95 -16.60 8.75 -11.52
CA HIS A 95 -16.45 8.01 -12.77
C HIS A 95 -15.42 6.86 -12.68
N ASN A 96 -14.82 6.63 -11.51
CA ASN A 96 -13.75 5.65 -11.28
C ASN A 96 -12.49 5.88 -12.14
N GLU A 97 -12.24 7.09 -12.58
CA GLU A 97 -11.01 7.47 -13.29
C GLU A 97 -9.82 7.56 -12.31
N ILE A 98 -10.11 7.98 -11.07
CA ILE A 98 -9.14 8.05 -9.97
C ILE A 98 -9.71 7.40 -8.71
N TYR A 99 -8.87 6.77 -7.90
CA TYR A 99 -9.25 6.17 -6.61
C TYR A 99 -9.20 7.14 -5.44
N GLY A 100 -8.55 8.29 -5.63
CA GLY A 100 -8.49 9.34 -4.62
C GLY A 100 -7.77 10.57 -5.13
N PHE A 101 -7.79 11.65 -4.36
CA PHE A 101 -7.04 12.86 -4.67
C PHE A 101 -6.59 13.61 -3.42
N LEU A 102 -5.47 14.32 -3.55
CA LEU A 102 -4.99 15.31 -2.58
C LEU A 102 -5.55 16.69 -2.92
N TYR A 103 -5.96 17.41 -1.90
CA TYR A 103 -6.44 18.78 -2.01
C TYR A 103 -5.56 19.71 -1.18
N PHE A 104 -4.91 20.65 -1.86
CA PHE A 104 -4.10 21.72 -1.28
C PHE A 104 -4.84 23.06 -1.41
N PRO A 105 -5.43 23.60 -0.33
CA PRO A 105 -6.06 24.92 -0.36
C PRO A 105 -5.02 26.04 -0.54
N GLN A 106 -5.49 27.21 -0.95
CA GLN A 106 -4.65 28.40 -1.00
C GLN A 106 -4.07 28.72 0.38
N GLY A 107 -2.80 29.13 0.42
CA GLY A 107 -2.10 29.47 1.67
C GLY A 107 -1.52 28.27 2.41
N THR A 108 -1.60 27.04 1.88
CA THR A 108 -1.03 25.84 2.50
C THR A 108 0.45 26.03 2.87
N THR A 109 1.24 26.61 1.99
CA THR A 109 2.67 26.87 2.23
C THR A 109 2.88 27.96 3.27
N ALA A 110 2.08 29.01 3.26
CA ALA A 110 2.17 30.07 4.26
C ALA A 110 1.87 29.56 5.67
N ASP A 111 0.88 28.69 5.80
CA ASP A 111 0.55 28.05 7.08
C ASP A 111 1.66 27.11 7.54
N LEU A 112 2.27 26.34 6.65
CA LEU A 112 3.42 25.48 6.95
C LEU A 112 4.62 26.28 7.45
N LEU A 113 4.96 27.40 6.78
CA LEU A 113 6.06 28.29 7.16
C LEU A 113 5.79 29.03 8.47
N ALA A 114 4.53 29.34 8.76
CA ALA A 114 4.11 29.96 10.01
C ALA A 114 3.97 28.96 11.17
N SER A 115 4.41 27.71 10.99
CA SER A 115 4.23 26.61 11.96
C SER A 115 2.77 26.38 12.38
N ARG A 116 1.83 26.76 11.52
CA ARG A 116 0.40 26.43 11.66
C ARG A 116 0.13 25.09 10.98
N GLN A 117 -0.88 24.36 11.48
CA GLN A 117 -1.30 23.13 10.83
C GLN A 117 -2.01 23.45 9.50
N PRO A 118 -1.44 23.10 8.34
CA PRO A 118 -2.12 23.32 7.07
C PRO A 118 -3.33 22.41 6.95
N LYS A 119 -4.39 22.91 6.34
CA LYS A 119 -5.60 22.14 6.08
C LYS A 119 -5.46 21.31 4.78
N VAL A 120 -4.44 20.48 4.69
CA VAL A 120 -4.33 19.52 3.58
C VAL A 120 -5.35 18.42 3.78
N SER A 121 -6.21 18.21 2.79
CA SER A 121 -7.25 17.18 2.84
C SER A 121 -6.98 16.12 1.78
N TYR A 122 -7.33 14.89 2.08
CA TYR A 122 -7.30 13.80 1.12
C TYR A 122 -8.67 13.12 1.05
N TYR A 123 -9.03 12.75 -0.16
CA TYR A 123 -10.29 12.09 -0.46
C TYR A 123 -9.99 10.78 -1.19
N TYR A 124 -10.73 9.74 -0.89
CA TYR A 124 -10.54 8.42 -1.51
C TYR A 124 -11.87 7.68 -1.64
N SER A 125 -11.92 6.79 -2.62
CA SER A 125 -13.12 6.01 -2.92
C SER A 125 -13.15 4.72 -2.12
N TYR A 126 -14.29 4.41 -1.51
CA TYR A 126 -14.56 3.13 -0.86
C TYR A 126 -15.09 2.06 -1.82
N ALA A 127 -15.27 2.38 -3.09
CA ALA A 127 -15.82 1.45 -4.08
C ALA A 127 -14.96 0.19 -4.24
N SER A 128 -13.65 0.29 -3.95
CA SER A 128 -12.73 -0.84 -3.92
C SER A 128 -12.00 -0.87 -2.59
N LEU A 129 -12.31 -1.87 -1.74
CA LEU A 129 -11.72 -2.00 -0.41
C LEU A 129 -10.19 -2.08 -0.44
N THR A 130 -9.63 -2.83 -1.39
CA THR A 130 -8.18 -3.02 -1.51
C THR A 130 -7.50 -1.77 -2.06
N ALA A 131 -7.99 -1.26 -3.20
CA ALA A 131 -7.45 -0.08 -3.85
C ALA A 131 -7.58 1.17 -2.95
N GLY A 132 -8.77 1.38 -2.39
CA GLY A 132 -9.03 2.50 -1.49
C GLY A 132 -8.15 2.50 -0.25
N SER A 133 -7.87 1.34 0.35
CA SER A 133 -7.02 1.26 1.55
C SER A 133 -5.54 1.55 1.27
N LEU A 134 -5.01 1.14 0.12
CA LEU A 134 -3.63 1.43 -0.29
C LEU A 134 -3.46 2.92 -0.62
N VAL A 135 -4.38 3.48 -1.41
CA VAL A 135 -4.38 4.91 -1.73
C VAL A 135 -4.53 5.75 -0.45
N PHE A 136 -5.42 5.37 0.47
CA PHE A 136 -5.56 6.02 1.78
C PHE A 136 -4.24 6.04 2.55
N LYS A 137 -3.53 4.91 2.62
CA LYS A 137 -2.25 4.79 3.32
C LYS A 137 -1.21 5.76 2.75
N ASP A 138 -1.08 5.82 1.43
CA ASP A 138 -0.10 6.66 0.76
C ASP A 138 -0.46 8.16 0.90
N LEU A 139 -1.71 8.53 0.68
CA LEU A 139 -2.20 9.90 0.86
C LEU A 139 -2.00 10.38 2.31
N LYS A 140 -2.32 9.54 3.29
CA LYS A 140 -2.08 9.83 4.71
C LYS A 140 -0.60 9.99 5.02
N THR A 141 0.26 9.13 4.45
CA THR A 141 1.70 9.18 4.66
C THR A 141 2.30 10.48 4.11
N VAL A 142 1.94 10.87 2.89
CA VAL A 142 2.38 12.16 2.29
C VAL A 142 1.94 13.34 3.15
N THR A 143 0.68 13.35 3.58
CA THR A 143 0.15 14.43 4.40
C THR A 143 0.88 14.52 5.74
N THR A 144 1.13 13.40 6.39
CA THR A 144 1.80 13.36 7.70
C THR A 144 3.29 13.68 7.60
N LEU A 145 4.01 13.05 6.67
CA LEU A 145 5.45 13.28 6.51
C LEU A 145 5.75 14.65 5.91
N GLY A 146 4.93 15.10 4.97
CA GLY A 146 5.08 16.40 4.36
C GLY A 146 4.92 17.53 5.37
N THR A 147 3.92 17.45 6.23
CA THR A 147 3.70 18.44 7.29
C THR A 147 4.77 18.39 8.38
N ALA A 148 5.22 17.19 8.78
CA ALA A 148 6.31 17.03 9.75
C ALA A 148 7.68 17.43 9.21
N GLY A 149 7.96 17.16 7.93
CA GLY A 149 9.23 17.49 7.28
C GLY A 149 9.45 18.97 7.13
N VAL A 150 8.41 19.72 6.80
CA VAL A 150 8.49 21.20 6.70
C VAL A 150 8.63 21.82 8.09
N GLY A 151 7.95 21.30 9.11
CA GLY A 151 8.11 21.77 10.49
C GLY A 151 9.55 21.60 11.02
N LYS A 152 10.24 20.51 10.67
CA LYS A 152 11.65 20.31 11.04
C LYS A 152 12.61 21.27 10.34
N SER A 153 12.39 21.59 9.07
CA SER A 153 13.25 22.50 8.33
C SER A 153 13.12 23.96 8.83
N VAL A 154 11.96 24.31 9.37
CA VAL A 154 11.72 25.64 9.99
C VAL A 154 12.35 25.75 11.38
N MET A 155 12.44 24.62 12.14
CA MET A 155 13.13 24.62 13.45
C MET A 155 14.66 24.56 13.35
N ALA A 156 15.21 24.23 12.19
CA ALA A 156 16.65 24.11 11.96
C ALA A 156 17.27 25.35 11.31
N ALA A 157 16.48 26.38 10.98
CA ALA A 157 16.89 27.67 10.47
C ALA A 157 16.70 28.75 11.52
#